data_1fb62120d14540561bc5010943740039
#
_entry.id   1fb62120d14540561bc5010943740039
#
_cell.length_a   1.000
_cell.length_b   1.000
_cell.length_c   1.000
_cell.angle_alpha   90.00
_cell.angle_beta   90.00
_cell.angle_gamma   90.00
#
_symmetry.space_group_name_H-M   'P 1'
#
loop_
_entity.id
_entity.type
_entity.pdbx_description
1 polymer ?
#
loop_
_entity_poly.entity_id
_entity_poly.type
_entity_poly.pdbx_seq_one_letter_code
_entity_poly.pdbx_strand_id
1 'polypeptide(L)'
;VCQAEMDEFNKAEGKGVLNIHSAEADFSDAIRQNSNNAYIYYNRGNLHAGRNELSKAIDDYTIALRIDNRLAEAYYNRGIARAKSGNKQTAIQDLSKAGELGLYDAYSVIKRLNKSK
;
A
#
# COMPACT_ATOMS: atom_id res chain seq x y z
N VAL A 1 6.97 -18.16 -35.03
CA VAL A 1 7.66 -17.84 -33.80
C VAL A 1 7.24 -16.48 -33.28
N CYS A 2 7.43 -15.47 -34.14
CA CYS A 2 7.07 -14.14 -33.75
C CYS A 2 5.58 -14.01 -33.44
N GLN A 3 4.77 -14.78 -34.13
CA GLN A 3 3.34 -14.74 -33.92
C GLN A 3 2.97 -15.23 -32.51
N ALA A 4 3.60 -16.29 -32.07
CA ALA A 4 3.35 -16.81 -30.73
C ALA A 4 3.75 -15.80 -29.67
N GLU A 5 4.88 -15.13 -29.87
CA GLU A 5 5.32 -14.10 -28.94
C GLU A 5 4.38 -12.92 -28.93
N MET A 6 3.89 -12.51 -30.10
CA MET A 6 2.93 -11.44 -30.20
C MET A 6 1.62 -11.78 -29.50
N ASP A 7 1.17 -13.00 -29.64
CA ASP A 7 -0.06 -13.45 -29.01
C ASP A 7 0.06 -13.39 -27.49
N GLU A 8 1.19 -13.81 -26.96
CA GLU A 8 1.44 -13.72 -25.54
C GLU A 8 1.44 -12.26 -25.07
N PHE A 9 2.10 -11.42 -25.82
CA PHE A 9 2.18 -10.00 -25.49
C PHE A 9 0.79 -9.35 -25.49
N ASN A 10 0.01 -9.60 -26.54
CA ASN A 10 -1.33 -9.04 -26.67
C ASN A 10 -2.24 -9.53 -25.55
N LYS A 11 -2.09 -10.79 -25.17
CA LYS A 11 -2.88 -11.35 -24.10
C LYS A 11 -2.60 -10.61 -22.79
N ALA A 12 -1.35 -10.34 -22.51
CA ALA A 12 -0.96 -9.63 -21.30
C ALA A 12 -1.53 -8.22 -21.28
N GLU A 13 -1.42 -7.54 -22.41
CA GLU A 13 -1.86 -6.15 -22.49
C GLU A 13 -3.36 -5.99 -22.35
N GLY A 14 -4.10 -6.90 -22.87
CA GLY A 14 -5.54 -6.74 -22.94
C GLY A 14 -6.26 -7.06 -21.65
N LYS A 15 -5.55 -7.36 -20.58
CA LYS A 15 -6.20 -7.90 -19.37
C LYS A 15 -5.78 -7.17 -18.12
N GLY A 16 -6.37 -5.99 -17.89
CA GLY A 16 -6.08 -5.22 -16.69
C GLY A 16 -6.32 -6.00 -15.42
N VAL A 17 -7.39 -6.81 -15.39
CA VAL A 17 -7.69 -7.62 -14.22
C VAL A 17 -6.61 -8.66 -13.99
N LEU A 18 -6.13 -9.28 -15.06
CA LEU A 18 -5.04 -10.25 -14.95
C LEU A 18 -3.76 -9.58 -14.47
N ASN A 19 -3.53 -8.34 -14.88
CA ASN A 19 -2.35 -7.61 -14.42
C ASN A 19 -2.38 -7.41 -12.90
N ILE A 20 -3.54 -7.16 -12.35
CA ILE A 20 -3.68 -7.01 -10.90
C ILE A 20 -3.36 -8.34 -10.19
N HIS A 21 -3.87 -9.44 -10.71
CA HIS A 21 -3.56 -10.76 -10.14
C HIS A 21 -2.08 -11.08 -10.28
N SER A 22 -1.49 -10.74 -11.42
CA SER A 22 -0.07 -10.98 -11.65
C SER A 22 0.78 -10.16 -10.67
N ALA A 23 0.38 -8.92 -10.38
CA ALA A 23 1.11 -8.10 -9.43
C ALA A 23 1.07 -8.72 -8.04
N GLU A 24 -0.08 -9.24 -7.63
CA GLU A 24 -0.19 -9.88 -6.32
C GLU A 24 0.67 -11.13 -6.24
N ALA A 25 0.70 -11.94 -7.30
CA ALA A 25 1.55 -13.11 -7.36
C ALA A 25 3.02 -12.74 -7.32
N ASP A 26 3.40 -11.66 -8.01
CA ASP A 26 4.76 -11.18 -8.02
C ASP A 26 5.21 -10.73 -6.64
N PHE A 27 4.33 -10.04 -5.90
CA PHE A 27 4.65 -9.65 -4.53
C PHE A 27 4.82 -10.87 -3.64
N SER A 28 3.98 -11.89 -3.80
CA SER A 28 4.09 -13.12 -3.02
C SER A 28 5.42 -13.81 -3.30
N ASP A 29 5.82 -13.86 -4.56
CA ASP A 29 7.10 -14.44 -4.93
C ASP A 29 8.27 -13.66 -4.33
N ALA A 30 8.18 -12.33 -4.40
CA ALA A 30 9.23 -11.47 -3.84
C ALA A 30 9.35 -11.67 -2.33
N ILE A 31 8.23 -11.83 -1.64
CA ILE A 31 8.24 -12.08 -0.21
C ILE A 31 8.91 -13.41 0.12
N ARG A 32 8.64 -14.44 -0.68
CA ARG A 32 9.29 -15.73 -0.47
C ARG A 32 10.80 -15.63 -0.62
N GLN A 33 11.25 -14.77 -1.53
CA GLN A 33 12.68 -14.61 -1.80
C GLN A 33 13.37 -13.69 -0.80
N ASN A 34 12.66 -12.67 -0.33
CA ASN A 34 13.26 -11.68 0.55
C ASN A 34 12.20 -11.09 1.47
N SER A 35 11.92 -11.80 2.57
CA SER A 35 10.86 -11.41 3.49
C SER A 35 11.22 -10.22 4.38
N ASN A 36 12.46 -9.71 4.30
CA ASN A 36 12.89 -8.58 5.12
C ASN A 36 12.89 -7.25 4.39
N ASN A 37 12.24 -7.17 3.24
CA ASN A 37 12.20 -5.93 2.48
C ASN A 37 10.88 -5.22 2.74
N ALA A 38 10.93 -4.13 3.52
CA ALA A 38 9.74 -3.38 3.89
C ALA A 38 8.98 -2.86 2.68
N TYR A 39 9.68 -2.46 1.62
CA TYR A 39 9.03 -1.91 0.44
C TYR A 39 8.16 -2.92 -0.29
N ILE A 40 8.49 -4.20 -0.21
CA ILE A 40 7.66 -5.23 -0.85
C ILE A 40 6.28 -5.23 -0.18
N TYR A 41 6.25 -5.23 1.15
CA TYR A 41 4.98 -5.21 1.88
C TYR A 41 4.25 -3.88 1.70
N TYR A 42 5.00 -2.78 1.70
CA TYR A 42 4.43 -1.47 1.45
C TYR A 42 3.73 -1.42 0.09
N ASN A 43 4.40 -1.91 -0.95
CA ASN A 43 3.82 -1.91 -2.29
C ASN A 43 2.61 -2.83 -2.40
N ARG A 44 2.65 -3.99 -1.73
CA ARG A 44 1.48 -4.87 -1.71
C ARG A 44 0.33 -4.23 -0.96
N GLY A 45 0.63 -3.51 0.12
CA GLY A 45 -0.39 -2.73 0.82
C GLY A 45 -1.03 -1.70 -0.08
N ASN A 46 -0.23 -1.02 -0.91
CA ASN A 46 -0.75 -0.05 -1.86
C ASN A 46 -1.67 -0.71 -2.89
N LEU A 47 -1.33 -1.92 -3.33
CA LEU A 47 -2.19 -2.67 -4.24
C LEU A 47 -3.54 -2.95 -3.59
N HIS A 48 -3.53 -3.45 -2.35
CA HIS A 48 -4.78 -3.72 -1.63
C HIS A 48 -5.58 -2.45 -1.40
N ALA A 49 -4.92 -1.35 -1.05
CA ALA A 49 -5.61 -0.08 -0.83
C ALA A 49 -6.28 0.41 -2.11
N GLY A 50 -5.61 0.24 -3.25
CA GLY A 50 -6.17 0.61 -4.54
C GLY A 50 -7.40 -0.20 -4.91
N ARG A 51 -7.53 -1.40 -4.36
CA ARG A 51 -8.68 -2.27 -4.55
C ARG A 51 -9.71 -2.10 -3.43
N ASN A 52 -9.52 -1.11 -2.59
CA ASN A 52 -10.37 -0.84 -1.42
C ASN A 52 -10.42 -2.01 -0.43
N GLU A 53 -9.37 -2.81 -0.41
CA GLU A 53 -9.19 -3.88 0.58
C GLU A 53 -8.43 -3.32 1.76
N LEU A 54 -9.10 -2.49 2.54
CA LEU A 54 -8.43 -1.67 3.54
C LEU A 54 -7.79 -2.48 4.66
N SER A 55 -8.46 -3.54 5.09
CA SER A 55 -7.94 -4.40 6.14
C SER A 55 -6.62 -5.06 5.72
N LYS A 56 -6.56 -5.58 4.50
CA LYS A 56 -5.35 -6.19 3.97
C LYS A 56 -4.24 -5.17 3.81
N ALA A 57 -4.60 -3.96 3.35
CA ALA A 57 -3.62 -2.90 3.20
C ALA A 57 -3.01 -2.54 4.56
N ILE A 58 -3.83 -2.39 5.58
CA ILE A 58 -3.36 -2.06 6.91
C ILE A 58 -2.41 -3.13 7.44
N ASP A 59 -2.75 -4.40 7.20
CA ASP A 59 -1.89 -5.50 7.63
C ASP A 59 -0.52 -5.43 6.96
N ASP A 60 -0.49 -5.19 5.65
CA ASP A 60 0.78 -5.12 4.92
C ASP A 60 1.61 -3.91 5.34
N TYR A 61 0.98 -2.76 5.53
CA TYR A 61 1.69 -1.59 6.03
C TYR A 61 2.27 -1.85 7.42
N THR A 62 1.51 -2.57 8.25
CA THR A 62 1.99 -2.91 9.59
C THR A 62 3.23 -3.80 9.53
N ILE A 63 3.24 -4.78 8.62
CA ILE A 63 4.42 -5.61 8.44
C ILE A 63 5.60 -4.76 7.96
N ALA A 64 5.37 -3.89 6.98
CA ALA A 64 6.41 -3.02 6.46
C ALA A 64 7.01 -2.17 7.58
N LEU A 65 6.17 -1.66 8.48
CA LEU A 65 6.63 -0.82 9.57
C LEU A 65 7.34 -1.59 10.68
N ARG A 66 7.07 -2.88 10.81
CA ARG A 66 7.87 -3.72 11.71
C ARG A 66 9.29 -3.90 11.19
N ILE A 67 9.43 -3.97 9.87
CA ILE A 67 10.73 -4.13 9.25
C ILE A 67 11.49 -2.80 9.24
N ASP A 68 10.79 -1.72 8.87
CA ASP A 68 11.38 -0.38 8.79
C ASP A 68 10.43 0.62 9.45
N ASN A 69 10.66 0.91 10.70
CA ASN A 69 9.77 1.78 11.47
C ASN A 69 9.96 3.27 11.17
N ARG A 70 10.77 3.61 10.18
CA ARG A 70 10.95 4.99 9.74
C ARG A 70 10.41 5.24 8.34
N LEU A 71 9.64 4.31 7.81
CA LEU A 71 9.06 4.44 6.47
C LEU A 71 7.81 5.33 6.56
N ALA A 72 8.04 6.64 6.40
CA ALA A 72 6.99 7.64 6.60
C ALA A 72 5.78 7.40 5.71
N GLU A 73 6.02 6.99 4.47
CA GLU A 73 4.95 6.73 3.51
C GLU A 73 4.01 5.62 3.98
N ALA A 74 4.56 4.62 4.66
CA ALA A 74 3.74 3.52 5.18
C ALA A 74 2.85 4.00 6.32
N TYR A 75 3.36 4.87 7.19
CA TYR A 75 2.51 5.48 8.21
C TYR A 75 1.42 6.33 7.57
N TYR A 76 1.78 7.13 6.57
CA TYR A 76 0.83 8.00 5.89
C TYR A 76 -0.29 7.17 5.26
N ASN A 77 0.07 6.16 4.48
CA ASN A 77 -0.92 5.35 3.77
C ASN A 77 -1.75 4.50 4.72
N ARG A 78 -1.12 3.98 5.80
CA ARG A 78 -1.88 3.25 6.80
C ARG A 78 -2.86 4.17 7.51
N GLY A 79 -2.44 5.40 7.79
CA GLY A 79 -3.34 6.39 8.38
C GLY A 79 -4.53 6.68 7.48
N ILE A 80 -4.30 6.86 6.18
CA ILE A 80 -5.39 7.08 5.23
C ILE A 80 -6.34 5.87 5.22
N ALA A 81 -5.79 4.66 5.19
CA ALA A 81 -6.60 3.45 5.19
C ALA A 81 -7.44 3.34 6.46
N ARG A 82 -6.85 3.66 7.59
CA ARG A 82 -7.57 3.64 8.88
C ARG A 82 -8.67 4.69 8.92
N ALA A 83 -8.42 5.87 8.37
CA ALA A 83 -9.44 6.91 8.30
C ALA A 83 -10.62 6.44 7.43
N LYS A 84 -10.32 5.83 6.31
CA LYS A 84 -11.38 5.30 5.42
C LYS A 84 -12.14 4.16 6.09
N SER A 85 -11.50 3.45 6.99
CA SER A 85 -12.15 2.36 7.75
C SER A 85 -12.99 2.89 8.91
N GLY A 86 -12.97 4.19 9.14
CA GLY A 86 -13.73 4.80 10.23
C GLY A 86 -12.97 4.93 11.53
N ASN A 87 -11.67 4.64 11.53
CA ASN A 87 -10.87 4.69 12.75
C ASN A 87 -10.02 5.96 12.76
N LYS A 88 -10.67 7.06 13.11
CA LYS A 88 -10.06 8.38 13.04
C LYS A 88 -8.89 8.53 13.99
N GLN A 89 -9.00 8.00 15.20
CA GLN A 89 -7.96 8.18 16.22
C GLN A 89 -6.65 7.54 15.82
N THR A 90 -6.68 6.28 15.40
CA THR A 90 -5.47 5.60 14.98
C THR A 90 -4.93 6.20 13.68
N ALA A 91 -5.82 6.70 12.83
CA ALA A 91 -5.40 7.40 11.61
C ALA A 91 -4.57 8.62 11.95
N ILE A 92 -5.03 9.42 12.92
CA ILE A 92 -4.30 10.62 13.32
C ILE A 92 -2.94 10.25 13.92
N GLN A 93 -2.87 9.19 14.70
CA GLN A 93 -1.60 8.72 15.24
C GLN A 93 -0.60 8.39 14.13
N ASP A 94 -1.05 7.67 13.12
CA ASP A 94 -0.18 7.31 11.99
C ASP A 94 0.24 8.54 11.20
N LEU A 95 -0.70 9.46 10.96
CA LEU A 95 -0.39 10.66 10.20
C LEU A 95 0.56 11.56 10.97
N SER A 96 0.40 11.64 12.29
CA SER A 96 1.34 12.40 13.12
C SER A 96 2.74 11.82 13.02
N LYS A 97 2.85 10.50 13.04
CA LYS A 97 4.15 9.86 12.92
C LYS A 97 4.77 10.13 11.55
N ALA A 98 3.96 10.07 10.50
CA ALA A 98 4.45 10.38 9.16
C ALA A 98 4.98 11.81 9.09
N GLY A 99 4.25 12.76 9.69
CA GLY A 99 4.68 14.15 9.73
C GLY A 99 5.97 14.33 10.49
N GLU A 100 6.11 13.66 11.64
CA GLU A 100 7.34 13.71 12.44
C GLU A 100 8.54 13.19 11.65
N LEU A 101 8.32 12.25 10.76
CA LEU A 101 9.38 11.67 9.94
C LEU A 101 9.66 12.49 8.68
N GLY A 102 8.97 13.60 8.49
CA GLY A 102 9.25 14.53 7.41
C GLY A 102 8.20 14.61 6.32
N LEU A 103 7.18 13.79 6.38
CA LEU A 103 6.10 13.81 5.39
C LEU A 103 5.03 14.81 5.85
N TYR A 104 5.33 16.09 5.65
CA TYR A 104 4.55 17.18 6.25
C TYR A 104 3.12 17.28 5.72
N ASP A 105 2.86 16.75 4.53
CA ASP A 105 1.50 16.73 3.98
C ASP A 105 0.52 15.99 4.91
N ALA A 106 1.04 15.12 5.77
CA ALA A 106 0.20 14.41 6.72
C ALA A 106 -0.54 15.35 7.67
N TYR A 107 0.06 16.48 8.01
CA TYR A 107 -0.58 17.43 8.92
C TYR A 107 -1.84 18.06 8.30
N SER A 108 -1.83 18.26 6.97
CA SER A 108 -3.03 18.74 6.28
C SER A 108 -4.16 17.75 6.36
N VAL A 109 -3.82 16.45 6.25
CA VAL A 109 -4.84 15.39 6.35
C VAL A 109 -5.42 15.36 7.76
N ILE A 110 -4.57 15.45 8.78
CA ILE A 110 -5.02 15.50 10.16
C ILE A 110 -6.01 16.65 10.36
N LYS A 111 -5.67 17.80 9.82
CA LYS A 111 -6.54 18.97 9.94
C LYS A 111 -7.91 18.73 9.33
N ARG A 112 -7.94 18.09 8.16
CA ARG A 112 -9.20 17.74 7.50
C ARG A 112 -10.01 16.74 8.32
N LEU A 113 -9.34 15.75 8.90
CA LEU A 113 -10.01 14.75 9.72
C LEU A 113 -10.61 15.39 10.97
N ASN A 114 -9.95 16.35 11.56
CA ASN A 114 -10.44 17.02 12.76
C ASN A 114 -11.65 17.90 12.48
N LYS A 115 -11.79 18.38 11.26
CA LYS A 115 -12.98 19.16 10.87
C LYS A 115 -14.17 18.29 10.56
N SER A 116 -13.92 17.03 10.24
CA SER A 116 -14.94 16.07 9.85
C SER A 116 -15.55 15.46 11.10
N LYS A 117 -16.85 15.38 11.17
CA LYS A 117 -17.51 14.82 12.36
C LYS A 117 -18.21 13.51 12.12
#